data_f695b7c0720e1b48de64e65cd84b891e
#
_entry.id   f695b7c0720e1b48de64e65cd84b891e
#
_cell.length_a   1.000
_cell.length_b   1.000
_cell.length_c   1.000
_cell.angle_alpha   90.00
_cell.angle_beta   90.00
_cell.angle_gamma   90.00
#
_symmetry.space_group_name_H-M   'P 1'
#
loop_
_entity.id
_entity.type
_entity.pdbx_description
1 polymer ?
#
loop_
_entity_poly.entity_id
_entity_poly.type
_entity_poly.pdbx_seq_one_letter_code
_entity_poly.pdbx_strand_id
1 'polypeptide(L)'
;MNTRPIILVTSANGNQGKRLVPRLLAGGHRVRACVRSSASAEALRNQGVQEVLVGDLADPAFIHEAVRGVSSLYHIGPTLHPAERAMGFNIIDAAREAGVGHFVFSSVLHAITTDLVQHEIKRDIEEHLLSSGLEFTILQPANYMLPPRLKPVFEEHVFRLSWALERYQSMVDLDDVTEVAFSVLTDPARHLAATYELVGPGRFTAYDIGQVLTKVLGSEIRVERIDMAAFIRARFGEGDPVTFAHQSQVSASIEKRYSNHDFLGNPNVLGWLLGREATSFEAFVRKEYEAYQALK
;
A
#
# COMPACT_ATOMS: atom_id res chain seq x y z
N MET A 1 3.89 -31.34 14.77
CA MET A 1 3.44 -29.92 14.74
C MET A 1 4.22 -29.23 13.66
N ASN A 2 3.58 -28.38 12.84
CA ASN A 2 4.29 -27.67 11.77
C ASN A 2 5.19 -26.59 12.41
N THR A 3 6.50 -26.81 12.38
CA THR A 3 7.52 -25.95 13.04
C THR A 3 7.94 -24.75 12.19
N ARG A 4 7.28 -24.53 11.04
CA ARG A 4 7.63 -23.38 10.16
C ARG A 4 7.31 -22.05 10.86
N PRO A 5 8.20 -21.05 10.72
CA PRO A 5 7.98 -19.72 11.28
C PRO A 5 6.69 -19.09 10.72
N ILE A 6 5.98 -18.35 11.59
CA ILE A 6 4.73 -17.65 11.22
C ILE A 6 5.08 -16.26 10.70
N ILE A 7 4.54 -15.91 9.55
CA ILE A 7 4.57 -14.55 9.02
C ILE A 7 3.19 -13.92 9.25
N LEU A 8 3.14 -12.85 10.04
CA LEU A 8 1.92 -12.06 10.25
C LEU A 8 1.77 -11.00 9.16
N VAL A 9 0.57 -10.90 8.58
CA VAL A 9 0.20 -9.83 7.65
C VAL A 9 -1.00 -9.07 8.19
N THR A 10 -0.84 -7.79 8.52
CA THR A 10 -1.97 -6.93 8.89
C THR A 10 -2.70 -6.41 7.66
N SER A 11 -3.96 -6.00 7.80
CA SER A 11 -4.78 -5.55 6.66
C SER A 11 -4.72 -6.53 5.46
N ALA A 12 -4.74 -7.83 5.74
CA ALA A 12 -4.46 -8.89 4.78
C ALA A 12 -5.43 -8.95 3.59
N ASN A 13 -6.62 -8.35 3.71
CA ASN A 13 -7.60 -8.18 2.63
C ASN A 13 -7.49 -6.85 1.87
N GLY A 14 -6.49 -6.01 2.20
CA GLY A 14 -6.20 -4.75 1.53
C GLY A 14 -5.48 -4.94 0.19
N ASN A 15 -5.15 -3.84 -0.47
CA ASN A 15 -4.52 -3.86 -1.81
C ASN A 15 -3.20 -4.63 -1.86
N GLN A 16 -2.34 -4.48 -0.86
CA GLN A 16 -1.08 -5.23 -0.76
C GLN A 16 -1.32 -6.64 -0.25
N GLY A 17 -2.13 -6.79 0.83
CA GLY A 17 -2.37 -8.10 1.44
C GLY A 17 -2.94 -9.13 0.47
N LYS A 18 -3.89 -8.73 -0.39
CA LYS A 18 -4.47 -9.59 -1.44
C LYS A 18 -3.45 -10.14 -2.44
N ARG A 19 -2.29 -9.49 -2.60
CA ARG A 19 -1.20 -9.91 -3.49
C ARG A 19 -0.12 -10.66 -2.74
N LEU A 20 0.24 -10.19 -1.55
CA LEU A 20 1.31 -10.77 -0.74
C LEU A 20 0.91 -12.14 -0.15
N VAL A 21 -0.31 -12.26 0.40
CA VAL A 21 -0.75 -13.50 1.06
C VAL A 21 -0.70 -14.70 0.12
N PRO A 22 -1.27 -14.67 -1.09
CA PRO A 22 -1.15 -15.79 -2.02
C PRO A 22 0.30 -16.11 -2.39
N ARG A 23 1.17 -15.09 -2.53
CA ARG A 23 2.59 -15.27 -2.84
C ARG A 23 3.33 -15.99 -1.71
N LEU A 24 3.06 -15.63 -0.45
CA LEU A 24 3.60 -16.31 0.73
C LEU A 24 3.14 -17.77 0.82
N LEU A 25 1.85 -18.03 0.57
CA LEU A 25 1.29 -19.38 0.57
C LEU A 25 1.91 -20.24 -0.53
N ALA A 26 2.05 -19.71 -1.75
CA ALA A 26 2.71 -20.38 -2.87
C ALA A 26 4.19 -20.68 -2.58
N GLY A 27 4.89 -19.82 -1.82
CA GLY A 27 6.24 -20.05 -1.30
C GLY A 27 6.29 -21.07 -0.14
N GLY A 28 5.15 -21.63 0.26
CA GLY A 28 5.07 -22.61 1.34
C GLY A 28 5.22 -22.02 2.74
N HIS A 29 5.05 -20.71 2.90
CA HIS A 29 5.14 -20.05 4.20
C HIS A 29 3.83 -20.18 5.00
N ARG A 30 3.96 -20.21 6.32
CA ARG A 30 2.81 -20.20 7.23
C ARG A 30 2.41 -18.76 7.50
N VAL A 31 1.17 -18.40 7.10
CA VAL A 31 0.65 -17.03 7.19
C VAL A 31 -0.39 -16.94 8.29
N ARG A 32 -0.24 -15.95 9.18
CA ARG A 32 -1.31 -15.42 10.02
C ARG A 32 -1.80 -14.11 9.42
N ALA A 33 -3.09 -14.01 9.17
CA ALA A 33 -3.71 -12.85 8.55
C ALA A 33 -4.64 -12.12 9.53
N CYS A 34 -4.51 -10.78 9.63
CA CYS A 34 -5.45 -9.95 10.39
C CYS A 34 -6.40 -9.21 9.45
N VAL A 35 -7.69 -9.30 9.73
CA VAL A 35 -8.77 -8.61 9.01
C VAL A 35 -9.82 -8.08 9.96
N ARG A 36 -10.67 -7.13 9.51
CA ARG A 36 -11.71 -6.53 10.34
C ARG A 36 -13.08 -7.22 10.28
N SER A 37 -13.31 -8.11 9.32
CA SER A 37 -14.62 -8.73 9.14
C SER A 37 -14.55 -10.23 8.95
N SER A 38 -15.60 -10.94 9.39
CA SER A 38 -15.75 -12.38 9.22
C SER A 38 -15.81 -12.78 7.75
N ALA A 39 -16.43 -11.96 6.89
CA ALA A 39 -16.49 -12.22 5.45
C ALA A 39 -15.08 -12.20 4.81
N SER A 40 -14.24 -11.24 5.21
CA SER A 40 -12.83 -11.19 4.77
C SER A 40 -12.03 -12.39 5.28
N ALA A 41 -12.31 -12.84 6.51
CA ALA A 41 -11.66 -14.02 7.08
C ALA A 41 -12.02 -15.29 6.34
N GLU A 42 -13.28 -15.47 6.00
CA GLU A 42 -13.75 -16.62 5.20
C GLU A 42 -13.07 -16.65 3.83
N ALA A 43 -13.02 -15.51 3.13
CA ALA A 43 -12.35 -15.41 1.83
C ALA A 43 -10.85 -15.82 1.92
N LEU A 44 -10.13 -15.43 2.99
CA LEU A 44 -8.74 -15.82 3.18
C LEU A 44 -8.58 -17.30 3.55
N ARG A 45 -9.49 -17.86 4.37
CA ARG A 45 -9.49 -19.31 4.66
C ARG A 45 -9.70 -20.13 3.40
N ASN A 46 -10.59 -19.69 2.52
CA ASN A 46 -10.85 -20.33 1.21
C ASN A 46 -9.61 -20.26 0.28
N GLN A 47 -8.70 -19.31 0.50
CA GLN A 47 -7.40 -19.24 -0.19
C GLN A 47 -6.32 -20.11 0.47
N GLY A 48 -6.61 -20.81 1.57
CA GLY A 48 -5.67 -21.69 2.26
C GLY A 48 -4.95 -21.04 3.45
N VAL A 49 -5.33 -19.83 3.88
CA VAL A 49 -4.77 -19.23 5.10
C VAL A 49 -5.33 -19.95 6.33
N GLN A 50 -4.46 -20.61 7.07
CA GLN A 50 -4.86 -21.44 8.22
C GLN A 50 -5.17 -20.61 9.48
N GLU A 51 -4.45 -19.50 9.69
CA GLU A 51 -4.61 -18.63 10.84
C GLU A 51 -5.15 -17.26 10.40
N VAL A 52 -6.45 -17.05 10.58
CA VAL A 52 -7.10 -15.76 10.29
C VAL A 52 -7.75 -15.23 11.54
N LEU A 53 -7.26 -14.09 12.02
CA LEU A 53 -7.78 -13.36 13.17
C LEU A 53 -8.68 -12.22 12.71
N VAL A 54 -9.81 -12.08 13.38
CA VAL A 54 -10.79 -11.00 13.10
C VAL A 54 -10.78 -10.04 14.29
N GLY A 55 -10.39 -8.79 14.06
CA GLY A 55 -10.35 -7.78 15.11
C GLY A 55 -9.89 -6.43 14.60
N ASP A 56 -9.81 -5.47 15.50
CA ASP A 56 -9.39 -4.11 15.23
C ASP A 56 -7.94 -3.91 15.65
N LEU A 57 -7.11 -3.37 14.75
CA LEU A 57 -5.72 -2.99 15.07
C LEU A 57 -5.62 -1.83 16.07
N ALA A 58 -6.72 -1.15 16.37
CA ALA A 58 -6.79 -0.18 17.46
C ALA A 58 -6.96 -0.84 18.84
N ASP A 59 -7.34 -2.12 18.91
CA ASP A 59 -7.48 -2.87 20.17
C ASP A 59 -6.15 -3.49 20.57
N PRO A 60 -5.51 -3.05 21.67
CA PRO A 60 -4.25 -3.61 22.14
C PRO A 60 -4.33 -5.10 22.46
N ALA A 61 -5.45 -5.60 23.00
CA ALA A 61 -5.62 -7.02 23.33
C ALA A 61 -5.59 -7.87 22.06
N PHE A 62 -6.25 -7.42 20.99
CA PHE A 62 -6.21 -8.07 19.68
C PHE A 62 -4.79 -8.09 19.10
N ILE A 63 -4.05 -6.98 19.21
CA ILE A 63 -2.67 -6.90 18.70
C ILE A 63 -1.75 -7.87 19.44
N HIS A 64 -1.82 -7.94 20.79
CA HIS A 64 -1.02 -8.87 21.57
C HIS A 64 -1.32 -10.34 21.21
N GLU A 65 -2.58 -10.68 20.92
CA GLU A 65 -2.94 -12.00 20.40
C GLU A 65 -2.32 -12.24 19.03
N ALA A 66 -2.43 -11.24 18.13
CA ALA A 66 -1.98 -11.36 16.75
C ALA A 66 -0.48 -11.61 16.61
N VAL A 67 0.36 -10.97 17.44
CA VAL A 67 1.83 -11.10 17.37
C VAL A 67 2.39 -12.33 18.11
N ARG A 68 1.58 -13.05 18.87
CA ARG A 68 2.06 -14.19 19.68
C ARG A 68 2.65 -15.31 18.84
N GLY A 69 3.95 -15.61 19.05
CA GLY A 69 4.66 -16.67 18.33
C GLY A 69 4.94 -16.37 16.85
N VAL A 70 4.84 -15.11 16.46
CA VAL A 70 5.18 -14.63 15.12
C VAL A 70 6.69 -14.45 14.99
N SER A 71 7.26 -14.91 13.89
CA SER A 71 8.69 -14.74 13.60
C SER A 71 8.98 -13.48 12.79
N SER A 72 8.12 -13.15 11.81
CA SER A 72 8.22 -11.97 10.99
C SER A 72 6.84 -11.34 10.80
N LEU A 73 6.79 -10.01 10.68
CA LEU A 73 5.55 -9.27 10.61
C LEU A 73 5.61 -8.26 9.46
N TYR A 74 4.56 -8.24 8.62
CA TYR A 74 4.35 -7.18 7.64
C TYR A 74 3.19 -6.28 8.08
N HIS A 75 3.53 -5.08 8.55
CA HIS A 75 2.53 -4.10 8.96
C HIS A 75 2.12 -3.21 7.80
N ILE A 76 0.86 -3.33 7.42
CA ILE A 76 0.17 -2.45 6.48
C ILE A 76 -0.84 -1.65 7.30
N GLY A 77 -0.55 -0.38 7.55
CA GLY A 77 -1.48 0.52 8.24
C GLY A 77 -2.75 0.77 7.41
N PRO A 78 -3.90 0.95 8.06
CA PRO A 78 -5.13 1.31 7.38
C PRO A 78 -5.10 2.80 7.00
N THR A 79 -4.43 3.13 5.91
CA THR A 79 -4.31 4.50 5.39
C THR A 79 -5.68 5.20 5.37
N LEU A 80 -5.74 6.45 5.77
CA LEU A 80 -6.95 7.25 5.93
C LEU A 80 -7.81 6.90 7.17
N HIS A 81 -7.26 6.14 8.12
CA HIS A 81 -7.91 5.88 9.39
C HIS A 81 -7.37 6.84 10.46
N PRO A 82 -8.22 7.54 11.25
CA PRO A 82 -7.76 8.53 12.23
C PRO A 82 -6.83 7.96 13.32
N ALA A 83 -6.95 6.67 13.63
CA ALA A 83 -6.11 5.98 14.61
C ALA A 83 -4.86 5.30 13.98
N GLU A 84 -4.52 5.54 12.72
CA GLU A 84 -3.40 4.85 12.04
C GLU A 84 -2.08 4.97 12.81
N ARG A 85 -1.76 6.18 13.34
CA ARG A 85 -0.55 6.40 14.15
C ARG A 85 -0.53 5.52 15.40
N ALA A 86 -1.62 5.51 16.16
CA ALA A 86 -1.73 4.71 17.37
C ALA A 86 -1.65 3.21 17.09
N MET A 87 -2.28 2.74 16.02
CA MET A 87 -2.18 1.35 15.57
C MET A 87 -0.74 0.96 15.25
N GLY A 88 0.00 1.85 14.55
CA GLY A 88 1.42 1.64 14.25
C GLY A 88 2.28 1.53 15.50
N PHE A 89 2.10 2.43 16.47
CA PHE A 89 2.84 2.39 17.73
C PHE A 89 2.52 1.13 18.53
N ASN A 90 1.26 0.81 18.70
CA ASN A 90 0.81 -0.34 19.48
C ASN A 90 1.35 -1.66 18.92
N ILE A 91 1.35 -1.83 17.59
CA ILE A 91 1.84 -3.09 17.00
C ILE A 91 3.37 -3.20 17.06
N ILE A 92 4.11 -2.10 17.02
CA ILE A 92 5.56 -2.09 17.21
C ILE A 92 5.89 -2.49 18.64
N ASP A 93 5.22 -1.89 19.62
CA ASP A 93 5.45 -2.21 21.04
C ASP A 93 5.10 -3.68 21.35
N ALA A 94 3.95 -4.16 20.88
CA ALA A 94 3.54 -5.54 21.07
C ALA A 94 4.49 -6.54 20.36
N ALA A 95 4.99 -6.19 19.17
CA ALA A 95 5.95 -7.02 18.44
C ALA A 95 7.28 -7.14 19.20
N ARG A 96 7.76 -6.03 19.79
CA ARG A 96 8.95 -6.01 20.63
C ARG A 96 8.75 -6.88 21.87
N GLU A 97 7.64 -6.74 22.58
CA GLU A 97 7.32 -7.53 23.78
C GLU A 97 7.18 -9.02 23.48
N ALA A 98 6.63 -9.37 22.31
CA ALA A 98 6.49 -10.76 21.87
C ALA A 98 7.78 -11.36 21.31
N GLY A 99 8.86 -10.58 21.14
CA GLY A 99 10.11 -11.02 20.56
C GLY A 99 10.03 -11.36 19.08
N VAL A 100 9.24 -10.59 18.29
CA VAL A 100 9.18 -10.75 16.84
C VAL A 100 10.56 -10.51 16.25
N GLY A 101 11.07 -11.45 15.46
CA GLY A 101 12.44 -11.42 14.93
C GLY A 101 12.65 -10.42 13.79
N HIS A 102 11.59 -10.04 13.03
CA HIS A 102 11.71 -9.07 11.94
C HIS A 102 10.40 -8.32 11.70
N PHE A 103 10.44 -7.00 11.78
CA PHE A 103 9.32 -6.11 11.54
C PHE A 103 9.46 -5.40 10.19
N VAL A 104 8.57 -5.67 9.25
CA VAL A 104 8.54 -4.98 7.95
C VAL A 104 7.39 -3.98 7.93
N PHE A 105 7.70 -2.71 7.71
CA PHE A 105 6.72 -1.64 7.67
C PHE A 105 6.44 -1.15 6.26
N SER A 106 5.18 -1.17 5.85
CA SER A 106 4.72 -0.50 4.63
C SER A 106 4.43 0.97 4.90
N SER A 107 5.43 1.80 4.67
CA SER A 107 5.37 3.25 4.81
C SER A 107 4.94 3.94 3.50
N VAL A 108 5.53 5.08 3.17
CA VAL A 108 5.28 5.88 1.96
C VAL A 108 6.55 6.57 1.49
N LEU A 109 6.70 6.75 0.18
CA LEU A 109 7.79 7.53 -0.40
C LEU A 109 7.83 8.94 0.22
N HIS A 110 9.02 9.39 0.65
CA HIS A 110 9.23 10.70 1.27
C HIS A 110 8.36 10.96 2.51
N ALA A 111 8.32 10.04 3.46
CA ALA A 111 7.61 10.20 4.73
C ALA A 111 7.99 11.48 5.50
N ILE A 112 9.16 12.08 5.21
CA ILE A 112 9.62 13.34 5.81
C ILE A 112 8.85 14.58 5.34
N THR A 113 7.98 14.48 4.31
CA THR A 113 7.19 15.62 3.82
C THR A 113 5.93 15.82 4.67
N THR A 114 6.10 16.48 5.81
CA THR A 114 5.08 16.57 6.88
C THR A 114 3.95 17.56 6.65
N ASP A 115 3.97 18.27 5.53
CA ASP A 115 2.81 18.99 5.00
C ASP A 115 1.75 18.05 4.38
N LEU A 116 2.07 16.77 4.22
CA LEU A 116 1.14 15.70 3.89
C LEU A 116 0.75 14.95 5.18
N VAL A 117 -0.50 15.01 5.58
CA VAL A 117 -1.00 14.44 6.86
C VAL A 117 -0.66 12.96 6.99
N GLN A 118 -0.89 12.17 5.92
CA GLN A 118 -0.58 10.73 5.95
C GLN A 118 0.94 10.46 5.97
N HIS A 119 1.79 11.36 5.44
CA HIS A 119 3.24 11.21 5.51
C HIS A 119 3.74 11.50 6.91
N GLU A 120 3.21 12.52 7.57
CA GLU A 120 3.51 12.82 8.97
C GLU A 120 3.21 11.61 9.87
N ILE A 121 2.05 10.99 9.70
CA ILE A 121 1.69 9.77 10.43
C ILE A 121 2.69 8.64 10.17
N LYS A 122 3.05 8.42 8.91
CA LYS A 122 4.01 7.37 8.54
C LYS A 122 5.41 7.66 9.09
N ARG A 123 5.88 8.90 9.02
CA ARG A 123 7.15 9.33 9.61
C ARG A 123 7.20 9.03 11.11
N ASP A 124 6.14 9.37 11.85
CA ASP A 124 6.10 9.13 13.28
C ASP A 124 6.17 7.63 13.61
N ILE A 125 5.53 6.79 12.79
CA ILE A 125 5.62 5.33 12.93
C ILE A 125 7.03 4.83 12.58
N GLU A 126 7.68 5.35 11.52
CA GLU A 126 9.06 5.04 11.19
C GLU A 126 10.01 5.40 12.35
N GLU A 127 9.90 6.60 12.91
CA GLU A 127 10.71 7.06 14.04
C GLU A 127 10.54 6.17 15.28
N HIS A 128 9.28 5.77 15.58
CA HIS A 128 8.99 4.86 16.67
C HIS A 128 9.61 3.47 16.43
N LEU A 129 9.54 2.96 15.20
CA LEU A 129 10.15 1.68 14.81
C LEU A 129 11.67 1.73 14.92
N LEU A 130 12.31 2.79 14.42
CA LEU A 130 13.76 2.99 14.51
C LEU A 130 14.27 3.02 15.98
N SER A 131 13.41 3.50 16.90
CA SER A 131 13.73 3.62 18.32
C SER A 131 13.34 2.37 19.14
N SER A 132 12.66 1.40 18.52
CA SER A 132 12.06 0.26 19.22
C SER A 132 13.07 -0.82 19.66
N GLY A 133 14.22 -0.92 18.99
CA GLY A 133 15.18 -2.03 19.15
C GLY A 133 14.81 -3.30 18.39
N LEU A 134 13.73 -3.31 17.61
CA LEU A 134 13.39 -4.42 16.72
C LEU A 134 14.33 -4.46 15.50
N GLU A 135 14.60 -5.66 15.01
CA GLU A 135 15.11 -5.86 13.67
C GLU A 135 14.01 -5.45 12.65
N PHE A 136 14.32 -4.54 11.73
CA PHE A 136 13.29 -3.97 10.87
C PHE A 136 13.72 -3.81 9.40
N THR A 137 12.70 -3.64 8.54
CA THR A 137 12.84 -3.08 7.18
C THR A 137 11.67 -2.15 6.90
N ILE A 138 11.95 -0.98 6.33
CA ILE A 138 10.92 0.01 5.94
C ILE A 138 10.83 0.02 4.41
N LEU A 139 9.62 -0.16 3.89
CA LEU A 139 9.30 -0.03 2.47
C LEU A 139 8.54 1.27 2.24
N GLN A 140 9.07 2.13 1.38
CA GLN A 140 8.50 3.45 1.07
C GLN A 140 8.00 3.48 -0.39
N PRO A 141 6.83 2.92 -0.68
CA PRO A 141 6.29 2.91 -2.04
C PRO A 141 5.80 4.29 -2.48
N ALA A 142 5.97 4.58 -3.79
CA ALA A 142 5.38 5.71 -4.47
C ALA A 142 3.85 5.55 -4.63
N ASN A 143 3.21 6.46 -5.36
CA ASN A 143 1.78 6.35 -5.67
C ASN A 143 1.47 5.04 -6.38
N TYR A 144 0.47 4.29 -5.88
CA TYR A 144 0.12 3.00 -6.45
C TYR A 144 -0.60 3.12 -7.78
N MET A 145 -0.21 2.30 -8.74
CA MET A 145 -1.02 1.95 -9.90
C MET A 145 -2.17 1.06 -9.42
N LEU A 146 -3.40 1.58 -9.44
CA LEU A 146 -4.57 0.90 -8.88
C LEU A 146 -5.59 0.56 -9.96
N PRO A 147 -5.94 -0.74 -10.17
CA PRO A 147 -6.95 -1.14 -11.16
C PRO A 147 -8.29 -0.41 -11.05
N PRO A 148 -8.85 -0.16 -9.85
CA PRO A 148 -10.12 0.57 -9.72
C PRO A 148 -10.09 1.99 -10.26
N ARG A 149 -8.91 2.61 -10.42
CA ARG A 149 -8.79 3.94 -11.04
C ARG A 149 -8.90 3.89 -12.57
N LEU A 150 -8.65 2.74 -13.18
CA LEU A 150 -8.73 2.55 -14.63
C LEU A 150 -10.14 2.20 -15.12
N LYS A 151 -10.99 1.60 -14.27
CA LYS A 151 -12.35 1.22 -14.66
C LYS A 151 -13.15 2.39 -15.24
N PRO A 152 -13.26 3.57 -14.58
CA PRO A 152 -13.95 4.72 -15.17
C PRO A 152 -13.32 5.21 -16.49
N VAL A 153 -11.99 5.06 -16.63
CA VAL A 153 -11.30 5.41 -17.87
C VAL A 153 -11.71 4.49 -19.01
N PHE A 154 -11.81 3.19 -18.76
CA PHE A 154 -12.24 2.18 -19.73
C PHE A 154 -13.72 2.36 -20.16
N GLU A 155 -14.55 2.86 -19.26
CA GLU A 155 -15.99 3.06 -19.50
C GLU A 155 -16.34 4.42 -20.10
N GLU A 156 -15.69 5.49 -19.63
CA GLU A 156 -16.05 6.87 -19.95
C GLU A 156 -15.05 7.59 -20.87
N HIS A 157 -13.87 6.99 -21.11
CA HIS A 157 -12.76 7.60 -21.86
C HIS A 157 -12.28 8.92 -21.24
N VAL A 158 -12.29 9.01 -19.90
CA VAL A 158 -11.86 10.19 -19.15
C VAL A 158 -10.98 9.80 -17.98
N PHE A 159 -9.80 10.43 -17.89
CA PHE A 159 -8.91 10.33 -16.73
C PHE A 159 -9.06 11.59 -15.87
N ARG A 160 -9.35 11.42 -14.59
CA ARG A 160 -9.64 12.52 -13.66
C ARG A 160 -8.66 12.55 -12.50
N LEU A 161 -8.15 13.76 -12.21
CA LEU A 161 -7.37 14.06 -11.01
C LEU A 161 -7.93 15.26 -10.26
N SER A 162 -7.71 15.31 -8.94
CA SER A 162 -8.14 16.42 -8.08
C SER A 162 -7.07 17.46 -7.81
N TRP A 163 -5.86 17.30 -8.35
CA TRP A 163 -4.74 18.27 -8.23
C TRP A 163 -4.27 18.77 -9.60
N ALA A 164 -3.22 19.61 -9.63
CA ALA A 164 -2.71 20.22 -10.88
C ALA A 164 -2.26 19.13 -11.87
N LEU A 165 -2.75 19.23 -13.10
CA LEU A 165 -2.58 18.22 -14.15
C LEU A 165 -1.16 18.20 -14.73
N GLU A 166 -0.42 19.30 -14.57
CA GLU A 166 0.93 19.54 -15.10
C GLU A 166 2.04 18.99 -14.17
N ARG A 167 1.68 18.61 -12.92
CA ARG A 167 2.67 18.14 -11.96
C ARG A 167 3.06 16.71 -12.19
N TYR A 168 4.36 16.46 -12.14
CA TYR A 168 4.92 15.13 -12.28
C TYR A 168 4.74 14.28 -11.05
N GLN A 169 4.45 13.01 -11.27
CA GLN A 169 4.35 12.01 -10.24
C GLN A 169 5.08 10.72 -10.62
N SER A 170 5.70 10.09 -9.64
CA SER A 170 6.16 8.71 -9.73
C SER A 170 5.07 7.76 -9.24
N MET A 171 4.98 6.62 -9.90
CA MET A 171 4.03 5.55 -9.55
C MET A 171 4.75 4.22 -9.40
N VAL A 172 4.11 3.25 -8.78
CA VAL A 172 4.65 1.90 -8.62
C VAL A 172 3.54 0.85 -8.72
N ASP A 173 3.85 -0.27 -9.36
CA ASP A 173 2.94 -1.43 -9.40
C ASP A 173 2.91 -2.16 -8.06
N LEU A 174 1.73 -2.56 -7.64
CA LEU A 174 1.55 -3.27 -6.37
C LEU A 174 2.10 -4.70 -6.39
N ASP A 175 2.15 -5.35 -7.55
CA ASP A 175 2.74 -6.68 -7.67
C ASP A 175 4.26 -6.59 -7.46
N ASP A 176 4.93 -5.53 -7.96
CA ASP A 176 6.36 -5.27 -7.71
C ASP A 176 6.62 -4.97 -6.22
N VAL A 177 5.79 -4.12 -5.59
CA VAL A 177 5.90 -3.81 -4.15
C VAL A 177 5.78 -5.07 -3.30
N THR A 178 4.81 -5.93 -3.62
CA THR A 178 4.59 -7.16 -2.85
C THR A 178 5.58 -8.27 -3.17
N GLU A 179 6.23 -8.25 -4.33
CA GLU A 179 7.38 -9.10 -4.65
C GLU A 179 8.60 -8.73 -3.79
N VAL A 180 8.89 -7.43 -3.65
CA VAL A 180 9.92 -6.96 -2.72
C VAL A 180 9.56 -7.31 -1.27
N ALA A 181 8.31 -7.08 -0.85
CA ALA A 181 7.87 -7.44 0.50
C ALA A 181 8.02 -8.95 0.77
N PHE A 182 7.75 -9.80 -0.21
CA PHE A 182 7.97 -11.23 -0.13
C PHE A 182 9.47 -11.55 0.08
N SER A 183 10.36 -10.98 -0.74
CA SER A 183 11.81 -11.20 -0.61
C SER A 183 12.33 -10.76 0.74
N VAL A 184 11.91 -9.58 1.23
CA VAL A 184 12.29 -9.04 2.54
C VAL A 184 11.83 -9.95 3.69
N LEU A 185 10.60 -10.48 3.64
CA LEU A 185 10.06 -11.35 4.67
C LEU A 185 10.68 -12.76 4.69
N THR A 186 11.15 -13.23 3.53
CA THR A 186 11.65 -14.60 3.37
C THR A 186 13.18 -14.71 3.44
N ASP A 187 13.89 -13.60 3.28
CA ASP A 187 15.35 -13.50 3.45
C ASP A 187 15.72 -12.25 4.30
N PRO A 188 15.27 -12.18 5.56
CA PRO A 188 15.42 -10.99 6.39
C PRO A 188 16.87 -10.55 6.57
N ALA A 189 17.82 -11.50 6.65
CA ALA A 189 19.23 -11.19 6.91
C ALA A 189 19.86 -10.21 5.90
N ARG A 190 19.36 -10.18 4.65
CA ARG A 190 19.84 -9.26 3.60
C ARG A 190 19.20 -7.88 3.68
N HIS A 191 18.17 -7.69 4.50
CA HIS A 191 17.33 -6.50 4.49
C HIS A 191 17.20 -5.81 5.85
N LEU A 192 17.93 -6.29 6.87
CA LEU A 192 17.88 -5.70 8.21
C LEU A 192 18.33 -4.24 8.20
N ALA A 193 17.65 -3.42 8.98
CA ALA A 193 17.89 -1.97 9.16
C ALA A 193 17.85 -1.16 7.85
N ALA A 194 17.20 -1.69 6.81
CA ALA A 194 17.11 -1.03 5.53
C ALA A 194 15.83 -0.21 5.38
N THR A 195 15.92 0.92 4.69
CA THR A 195 14.78 1.70 4.18
C THR A 195 14.88 1.75 2.66
N TYR A 196 13.85 1.28 1.97
CA TYR A 196 13.82 1.18 0.52
C TYR A 196 12.72 2.03 -0.08
N GLU A 197 13.09 3.01 -0.90
CA GLU A 197 12.14 3.71 -1.77
C GLU A 197 11.75 2.79 -2.93
N LEU A 198 10.47 2.48 -3.06
CA LEU A 198 9.94 1.62 -4.11
C LEU A 198 9.21 2.46 -5.15
N VAL A 199 9.90 2.74 -6.25
CA VAL A 199 9.44 3.64 -7.30
C VAL A 199 9.51 2.93 -8.64
N GLY A 200 8.40 2.91 -9.38
CA GLY A 200 8.35 2.37 -10.74
C GLY A 200 9.00 3.30 -11.77
N PRO A 201 9.24 2.80 -12.99
CA PRO A 201 9.88 3.57 -14.04
C PRO A 201 9.00 4.70 -14.57
N GLY A 202 9.63 5.81 -14.93
CA GLY A 202 8.99 6.99 -15.50
C GLY A 202 8.51 8.00 -14.46
N ARG A 203 8.19 9.17 -14.97
CA ARG A 203 7.54 10.28 -14.28
C ARG A 203 6.43 10.79 -15.16
N PHE A 204 5.27 11.07 -14.60
CA PHE A 204 4.07 11.30 -15.40
C PHE A 204 3.31 12.54 -14.90
N THR A 205 2.99 13.44 -15.81
CA THR A 205 1.88 14.38 -15.64
C THR A 205 0.55 13.66 -15.90
N ALA A 206 -0.57 14.29 -15.59
CA ALA A 206 -1.87 13.74 -15.97
C ALA A 206 -2.02 13.59 -17.50
N TYR A 207 -1.41 14.48 -18.27
CA TYR A 207 -1.41 14.43 -19.73
C TYR A 207 -0.59 13.24 -20.26
N ASP A 208 0.59 12.96 -19.67
CA ASP A 208 1.39 11.78 -20.03
C ASP A 208 0.62 10.49 -19.75
N ILE A 209 -0.09 10.44 -18.62
CA ILE A 209 -1.00 9.32 -18.28
C ILE A 209 -2.08 9.19 -19.36
N GLY A 210 -2.74 10.30 -19.73
CA GLY A 210 -3.74 10.32 -20.80
C GLY A 210 -3.22 9.82 -22.14
N GLN A 211 -1.97 10.17 -22.51
CA GLN A 211 -1.33 9.69 -23.73
C GLN A 211 -1.07 8.17 -23.69
N VAL A 212 -0.56 7.64 -22.59
CA VAL A 212 -0.38 6.20 -22.44
C VAL A 212 -1.71 5.47 -22.51
N LEU A 213 -2.74 5.96 -21.86
CA LEU A 213 -4.09 5.40 -21.91
C LEU A 213 -4.66 5.42 -23.33
N THR A 214 -4.54 6.55 -24.04
CA THR A 214 -4.96 6.69 -25.45
C THR A 214 -4.25 5.67 -26.34
N LYS A 215 -2.94 5.51 -26.17
CA LYS A 215 -2.14 4.54 -26.93
C LYS A 215 -2.60 3.09 -26.69
N VAL A 216 -2.87 2.73 -25.44
CA VAL A 216 -3.24 1.35 -25.09
C VAL A 216 -4.69 1.03 -25.49
N LEU A 217 -5.62 1.97 -25.29
CA LEU A 217 -7.03 1.75 -25.59
C LEU A 217 -7.37 1.94 -27.09
N GLY A 218 -6.49 2.63 -27.85
CA GLY A 218 -6.73 2.96 -29.25
C GLY A 218 -7.79 4.01 -29.47
N SER A 219 -8.17 4.76 -28.42
CA SER A 219 -9.17 5.83 -28.47
C SER A 219 -8.72 7.00 -27.59
N GLU A 220 -9.07 8.21 -27.97
CA GLU A 220 -8.68 9.42 -27.23
C GLU A 220 -9.23 9.41 -25.81
N ILE A 221 -8.34 9.67 -24.85
CA ILE A 221 -8.69 9.80 -23.42
C ILE A 221 -8.58 11.28 -23.03
N ARG A 222 -9.70 11.85 -22.62
CA ARG A 222 -9.74 13.21 -22.09
C ARG A 222 -9.16 13.23 -20.68
N VAL A 223 -8.43 14.31 -20.38
CA VAL A 223 -7.84 14.52 -19.05
C VAL A 223 -8.55 15.71 -18.42
N GLU A 224 -9.15 15.49 -17.25
CA GLU A 224 -9.97 16.49 -16.57
C GLU A 224 -9.51 16.68 -15.12
N ARG A 225 -9.49 17.92 -14.65
CA ARG A 225 -9.38 18.22 -13.23
C ARG A 225 -10.77 18.23 -12.61
N ILE A 226 -10.92 17.52 -11.49
CA ILE A 226 -12.17 17.54 -10.72
C ILE A 226 -12.00 18.32 -9.42
N ASP A 227 -13.11 18.86 -8.94
CA ASP A 227 -13.16 19.51 -7.64
C ASP A 227 -12.89 18.52 -6.50
N MET A 228 -12.03 18.91 -5.53
CA MET A 228 -11.64 18.05 -4.44
C MET A 228 -12.83 17.68 -3.54
N ALA A 229 -13.74 18.59 -3.27
CA ALA A 229 -14.90 18.30 -2.44
C ALA A 229 -15.84 17.30 -3.13
N ALA A 230 -16.00 17.40 -4.47
CA ALA A 230 -16.73 16.41 -5.25
C ALA A 230 -16.03 15.06 -5.25
N PHE A 231 -14.70 15.03 -5.37
CA PHE A 231 -13.90 13.81 -5.28
C PHE A 231 -14.05 13.11 -3.91
N ILE A 232 -13.95 13.86 -2.81
CA ILE A 232 -14.10 13.34 -1.45
C ILE A 232 -15.50 12.72 -1.26
N ARG A 233 -16.55 13.44 -1.65
CA ARG A 233 -17.93 12.92 -1.54
C ARG A 233 -18.14 11.66 -2.37
N ALA A 234 -17.65 11.65 -3.61
CA ALA A 234 -17.77 10.47 -4.48
C ALA A 234 -17.00 9.25 -3.96
N ARG A 235 -15.85 9.48 -3.31
CA ARG A 235 -14.97 8.41 -2.82
C ARG A 235 -15.37 7.84 -1.46
N PHE A 236 -15.78 8.68 -0.53
CA PHE A 236 -15.97 8.29 0.87
C PHE A 236 -17.44 8.31 1.32
N GLY A 237 -18.30 8.99 0.57
CA GLY A 237 -19.72 9.14 0.94
C GLY A 237 -19.91 9.91 2.26
N GLU A 238 -21.06 9.69 2.86
CA GLU A 238 -21.38 10.18 4.20
C GLU A 238 -21.14 9.04 5.21
N GLY A 239 -19.91 8.91 5.70
CA GLY A 239 -19.53 7.93 6.69
C GLY A 239 -19.54 8.49 8.12
N ASP A 240 -18.87 7.81 9.04
CA ASP A 240 -18.61 8.32 10.39
C ASP A 240 -17.93 9.70 10.31
N PRO A 241 -18.48 10.74 11.02
CA PRO A 241 -18.01 12.12 10.89
C PRO A 241 -16.52 12.30 11.21
N VAL A 242 -15.97 11.56 12.17
CA VAL A 242 -14.55 11.65 12.57
C VAL A 242 -13.66 11.10 11.45
N THR A 243 -14.01 9.94 10.93
CA THR A 243 -13.31 9.31 9.81
C THR A 243 -13.40 10.16 8.56
N PHE A 244 -14.57 10.70 8.23
CA PHE A 244 -14.76 11.58 7.07
C PHE A 244 -13.96 12.88 7.19
N ALA A 245 -13.93 13.50 8.38
CA ALA A 245 -13.12 14.71 8.61
C ALA A 245 -11.63 14.43 8.40
N HIS A 246 -11.11 13.31 8.93
CA HIS A 246 -9.72 12.90 8.73
C HIS A 246 -9.42 12.64 7.25
N GLN A 247 -10.27 11.90 6.55
CA GLN A 247 -10.13 11.61 5.12
C GLN A 247 -10.14 12.89 4.28
N SER A 248 -10.96 13.85 4.65
CA SER A 248 -11.04 15.17 4.01
C SER A 248 -9.75 15.97 4.22
N GLN A 249 -9.21 15.97 5.44
CA GLN A 249 -7.95 16.64 5.77
C GLN A 249 -6.78 16.03 5.00
N VAL A 250 -6.67 14.71 4.96
CA VAL A 250 -5.64 14.00 4.17
C VAL A 250 -5.76 14.36 2.70
N SER A 251 -6.96 14.30 2.13
CA SER A 251 -7.19 14.58 0.71
C SER A 251 -6.84 16.02 0.35
N ALA A 252 -7.20 16.98 1.20
CA ALA A 252 -6.86 18.40 1.02
C ALA A 252 -5.34 18.65 1.09
N SER A 253 -4.63 17.95 1.99
CA SER A 253 -3.17 18.05 2.07
C SER A 253 -2.49 17.50 0.80
N ILE A 254 -3.01 16.40 0.25
CA ILE A 254 -2.55 15.82 -1.02
C ILE A 254 -2.77 16.81 -2.18
N GLU A 255 -3.98 17.35 -2.32
CA GLU A 255 -4.29 18.34 -3.36
C GLU A 255 -3.34 19.53 -3.30
N LYS A 256 -3.18 20.12 -2.11
CA LYS A 256 -2.30 21.26 -1.88
C LYS A 256 -0.86 20.93 -2.26
N ARG A 257 -0.31 19.83 -1.77
CA ARG A 257 1.08 19.44 -2.02
C ARG A 257 1.31 19.12 -3.50
N TYR A 258 0.48 18.25 -4.10
CA TYR A 258 0.65 17.78 -5.46
C TYR A 258 0.24 18.82 -6.51
N SER A 259 -0.49 19.89 -6.13
CA SER A 259 -0.70 21.04 -7.03
C SER A 259 0.47 22.01 -7.06
N ASN A 260 1.33 22.02 -6.04
CA ASN A 260 2.43 22.97 -5.92
C ASN A 260 3.82 22.35 -6.15
N HIS A 261 3.96 21.02 -5.98
CA HIS A 261 5.23 20.31 -6.05
C HIS A 261 5.10 19.00 -6.80
N ASP A 262 6.12 18.65 -7.55
CA ASP A 262 6.25 17.31 -8.11
C ASP A 262 6.49 16.28 -7.00
N PHE A 263 6.03 15.04 -7.22
CA PHE A 263 6.24 13.93 -6.30
C PHE A 263 7.00 12.81 -7.00
N LEU A 264 8.34 12.88 -6.93
CA LEU A 264 9.25 12.05 -7.71
C LEU A 264 10.19 11.25 -6.81
N GLY A 265 10.52 10.03 -7.22
CA GLY A 265 11.54 9.20 -6.62
C GLY A 265 12.39 8.50 -7.69
N ASN A 266 13.44 7.77 -7.25
CA ASN A 266 14.36 7.08 -8.13
C ASN A 266 13.95 5.61 -8.32
N PRO A 267 13.78 5.10 -9.57
CA PRO A 267 13.34 3.74 -9.82
C PRO A 267 14.42 2.67 -9.64
N ASN A 268 15.69 3.04 -9.53
CA ASN A 268 16.80 2.08 -9.54
C ASN A 268 16.75 1.10 -8.36
N VAL A 269 16.37 1.58 -7.16
CA VAL A 269 16.31 0.73 -5.96
C VAL A 269 15.32 -0.42 -6.17
N LEU A 270 14.14 -0.13 -6.72
CA LEU A 270 13.14 -1.16 -7.01
C LEU A 270 13.68 -2.18 -8.02
N GLY A 271 14.32 -1.72 -9.10
CA GLY A 271 14.93 -2.61 -10.10
C GLY A 271 16.01 -3.51 -9.50
N TRP A 272 16.85 -2.99 -8.62
CA TRP A 272 17.89 -3.78 -7.93
C TRP A 272 17.29 -4.84 -7.00
N LEU A 273 16.24 -4.51 -6.27
CA LEU A 273 15.56 -5.44 -5.37
C LEU A 273 14.83 -6.55 -6.13
N LEU A 274 14.23 -6.21 -7.28
CA LEU A 274 13.53 -7.18 -8.13
C LEU A 274 14.48 -8.07 -8.97
N GLY A 275 15.70 -7.59 -9.23
CA GLY A 275 16.61 -8.26 -10.17
C GLY A 275 16.13 -8.23 -11.62
N ARG A 276 15.20 -7.35 -11.94
CA ARG A 276 14.59 -7.12 -13.25
C ARG A 276 14.09 -5.69 -13.37
N GLU A 277 13.71 -5.28 -14.57
CA GLU A 277 12.99 -4.03 -14.74
C GLU A 277 11.63 -4.07 -14.01
N ALA A 278 11.31 -2.99 -13.31
CA ALA A 278 10.01 -2.84 -12.66
C ALA A 278 8.91 -2.59 -13.70
N THR A 279 7.68 -2.93 -13.34
CA THR A 279 6.50 -2.81 -14.22
C THR A 279 6.27 -1.36 -14.62
N SER A 280 6.26 -1.09 -15.93
CA SER A 280 5.94 0.23 -16.46
C SER A 280 4.44 0.52 -16.37
N PHE A 281 4.08 1.82 -16.36
CA PHE A 281 2.67 2.20 -16.37
C PHE A 281 1.93 1.68 -17.62
N GLU A 282 2.59 1.66 -18.78
CA GLU A 282 1.99 1.10 -20.00
C GLU A 282 1.73 -0.41 -19.87
N ALA A 283 2.68 -1.18 -19.33
CA ALA A 283 2.50 -2.61 -19.11
C ALA A 283 1.36 -2.90 -18.13
N PHE A 284 1.27 -2.13 -17.03
CA PHE A 284 0.16 -2.21 -16.09
C PHE A 284 -1.18 -1.94 -16.76
N VAL A 285 -1.30 -0.85 -17.53
CA VAL A 285 -2.56 -0.51 -18.24
C VAL A 285 -2.95 -1.59 -19.24
N ARG A 286 -2.00 -2.16 -20.01
CA ARG A 286 -2.29 -3.25 -20.97
C ARG A 286 -2.88 -4.47 -20.25
N LYS A 287 -2.23 -4.93 -19.19
CA LYS A 287 -2.68 -6.06 -18.36
C LYS A 287 -4.11 -5.84 -17.86
N GLU A 288 -4.39 -4.66 -17.30
CA GLU A 288 -5.70 -4.35 -16.75
C GLU A 288 -6.78 -4.18 -17.84
N TYR A 289 -6.42 -3.64 -19.00
CA TYR A 289 -7.35 -3.49 -20.12
C TYR A 289 -7.69 -4.84 -20.76
N GLU A 290 -6.72 -5.73 -20.95
CA GLU A 290 -6.96 -7.10 -21.41
C GLU A 290 -7.89 -7.86 -20.45
N ALA A 291 -7.65 -7.75 -19.14
CA ALA A 291 -8.53 -8.34 -18.13
C ALA A 291 -9.96 -7.76 -18.19
N TYR A 292 -10.09 -6.45 -18.39
CA TYR A 292 -11.39 -5.80 -18.53
C TYR A 292 -12.13 -6.26 -19.79
N GLN A 293 -11.42 -6.41 -20.93
CA GLN A 293 -12.02 -6.92 -22.17
C GLN A 293 -12.49 -8.36 -22.05
N ALA A 294 -11.76 -9.19 -21.31
CA ALA A 294 -12.13 -10.59 -21.11
C ALA A 294 -13.39 -10.79 -20.24
N LEU A 295 -13.84 -9.75 -19.54
CA LEU A 295 -15.07 -9.77 -18.72
C LEU A 295 -16.32 -9.28 -19.48
N LYS A 296 -16.16 -8.74 -20.70
CA LYS A 296 -17.25 -8.30 -21.59
C LYS A 296 -17.68 -9.40 -22.54
#